data_97416e5f0b45b52c4b0e97349a41deac
#
_entry.id   97416e5f0b45b52c4b0e97349a41deac
#
_cell.length_a   1.000
_cell.length_b   1.000
_cell.length_c   1.000
_cell.angle_alpha   90.00
_cell.angle_beta   90.00
_cell.angle_gamma   90.00
#
_symmetry.space_group_name_H-M   'P 1'
#
loop_
_entity.id
_entity.type
_entity.pdbx_description
1 polymer ?
#
loop_
_entity_poly.entity_id
_entity_poly.type
_entity_poly.pdbx_seq_one_letter_code
_entity_poly.pdbx_strand_id
1 'polypeptide(L)'
;MQHLPAVKRAAHARKQQGSVHAKVWQDNERFLCQLEAYKAHGLELQRFPPNSGDLNPIETVWAWLCRDLAKREQSDYLAGKEITIQKFKQRAAQILQSCGDKKPGQTHSRLEKLVRGMPKRLRKCKERNYGRCGK
;
A
#
# COMPACT_ATOMS: atom_id res chain seq x y z
N MET A 1 -10.57 11.07 -10.96
CA MET A 1 -9.32 11.55 -10.27
C MET A 1 -9.52 11.98 -8.81
N GLN A 2 -10.29 11.24 -8.02
CA GLN A 2 -10.61 11.61 -6.62
C GLN A 2 -9.44 11.46 -5.64
N HIS A 3 -8.37 10.74 -6.01
CA HIS A 3 -7.23 10.45 -5.11
C HIS A 3 -6.05 11.43 -5.22
N LEU A 4 -6.00 12.24 -6.27
CA LEU A 4 -4.89 13.18 -6.50
C LEU A 4 -4.66 14.17 -5.36
N PRO A 5 -5.70 14.72 -4.69
CA PRO A 5 -5.50 15.63 -3.54
C PRO A 5 -4.82 14.97 -2.34
N ALA A 6 -5.07 13.68 -2.09
CA ALA A 6 -4.42 12.94 -0.99
C ALA A 6 -2.95 12.66 -1.31
N VAL A 7 -2.65 12.25 -2.54
CA VAL A 7 -1.27 12.05 -3.02
C VAL A 7 -0.48 13.35 -2.97
N LYS A 8 -1.09 14.47 -3.38
CA LYS A 8 -0.48 15.80 -3.32
C LYS A 8 -0.15 16.23 -1.88
N ARG A 9 -1.07 16.00 -0.92
CA ARG A 9 -0.81 16.28 0.51
C ARG A 9 0.34 15.45 1.07
N ALA A 10 0.38 14.15 0.77
CA ALA A 10 1.46 13.27 1.21
C ALA A 10 2.81 13.66 0.61
N ALA A 11 2.83 14.05 -0.66
CA ALA A 11 4.03 14.54 -1.35
C ALA A 11 4.53 15.88 -0.77
N HIS A 12 3.61 16.79 -0.44
CA HIS A 12 3.95 18.07 0.18
C HIS A 12 4.55 17.90 1.58
N ALA A 13 3.96 17.01 2.39
CA ALA A 13 4.51 16.67 3.70
C ALA A 13 5.93 16.09 3.61
N ARG A 14 6.24 15.29 2.59
CA ARG A 14 7.60 14.77 2.36
C ARG A 14 8.60 15.85 1.91
N LYS A 15 8.16 16.82 1.10
CA LYS A 15 9.01 17.98 0.74
C LYS A 15 9.41 18.79 1.96
N GLN A 16 8.50 19.00 2.91
CA GLN A 16 8.79 19.66 4.18
C GLN A 16 9.80 18.89 5.06
N GLN A 17 9.93 17.58 4.85
CA GLN A 17 10.92 16.73 5.53
C GLN A 17 12.28 16.68 4.80
N GLY A 18 12.54 17.57 3.82
CA GLY A 18 13.82 17.67 3.11
C GLY A 18 13.98 16.79 1.88
N SER A 19 12.92 16.12 1.43
CA SER A 19 12.96 15.37 0.16
C SER A 19 12.74 16.29 -1.03
N VAL A 20 13.73 16.37 -1.93
CA VAL A 20 13.72 17.29 -3.09
C VAL A 20 12.67 16.88 -4.14
N HIS A 21 12.37 15.60 -4.30
CA HIS A 21 11.38 15.09 -5.25
C HIS A 21 10.49 14.03 -4.63
N ALA A 22 9.17 14.22 -4.74
CA ALA A 22 8.22 13.19 -4.34
C ALA A 22 7.94 12.26 -5.53
N LYS A 23 8.28 10.97 -5.37
CA LYS A 23 8.01 9.92 -6.35
C LYS A 23 6.74 9.19 -5.98
N VAL A 24 5.88 8.98 -6.97
CA VAL A 24 4.67 8.16 -6.84
C VAL A 24 4.89 6.87 -7.62
N TRP A 25 4.83 5.75 -6.92
CA TRP A 25 4.87 4.43 -7.55
C TRP A 25 3.47 3.97 -7.88
N GLN A 26 3.25 3.60 -9.14
CA GLN A 26 1.95 3.20 -9.64
C GLN A 26 2.08 1.90 -10.42
N ASP A 27 1.03 1.07 -10.32
CA ASP A 27 0.89 -0.11 -11.14
C ASP A 27 0.65 0.26 -12.61
N ASN A 28 0.90 -0.69 -13.53
CA ASN A 28 0.82 -0.48 -14.98
C ASN A 28 -0.62 -0.43 -15.52
N GLU A 29 -1.62 -0.19 -14.69
CA GLU A 29 -2.99 0.00 -15.16
C GLU A 29 -3.11 1.18 -16.11
N ARG A 30 -3.57 0.91 -17.33
CA ARG A 30 -3.67 1.90 -18.41
C ARG A 30 -4.52 3.13 -18.04
N PHE A 31 -5.57 2.95 -17.24
CA PHE A 31 -6.49 4.02 -16.81
C PHE A 31 -5.87 5.02 -15.83
N LEU A 32 -4.82 4.63 -15.12
CA LEU A 32 -4.21 5.47 -14.10
C LEU A 32 -2.98 6.23 -14.63
N CYS A 33 -2.56 5.96 -15.86
CA CYS A 33 -1.33 6.48 -16.45
C CYS A 33 -1.47 7.91 -16.98
N GLN A 34 -2.00 8.83 -16.19
CA GLN A 34 -2.04 10.26 -16.55
C GLN A 34 -0.76 10.96 -16.09
N LEU A 35 0.33 10.67 -16.79
CA LEU A 35 1.67 11.24 -16.50
C LEU A 35 1.64 12.77 -16.40
N GLU A 36 0.87 13.44 -17.27
CA GLU A 36 0.76 14.89 -17.30
C GLU A 36 0.11 15.45 -16.04
N ALA A 37 -0.92 14.78 -15.52
CA ALA A 37 -1.57 15.19 -14.27
C ALA A 37 -0.63 15.12 -13.07
N TYR A 38 0.26 14.14 -13.02
CA TYR A 38 1.28 14.06 -11.95
C TYR A 38 2.35 15.13 -12.12
N LYS A 39 2.85 15.35 -13.35
CA LYS A 39 3.81 16.41 -13.65
C LYS A 39 3.30 17.80 -13.31
N ALA A 40 2.03 18.10 -13.65
CA ALA A 40 1.39 19.38 -13.32
C ALA A 40 1.36 19.68 -11.80
N HIS A 41 1.47 18.64 -10.96
CA HIS A 41 1.56 18.75 -9.51
C HIS A 41 2.99 18.61 -8.94
N GLY A 42 4.02 18.61 -9.80
CA GLY A 42 5.41 18.44 -9.39
C GLY A 42 5.72 17.06 -8.81
N LEU A 43 5.01 16.04 -9.27
CA LEU A 43 5.21 14.66 -8.85
C LEU A 43 5.88 13.87 -9.98
N GLU A 44 6.84 13.03 -9.63
CA GLU A 44 7.47 12.09 -10.56
C GLU A 44 6.77 10.75 -10.47
N LEU A 45 6.19 10.30 -11.59
CA LEU A 45 5.56 8.99 -11.67
C LEU A 45 6.61 7.93 -12.00
N GLN A 46 6.72 6.93 -11.12
CA GLN A 46 7.52 5.74 -11.33
C GLN A 46 6.57 4.54 -11.56
N ARG A 47 6.90 3.70 -12.53
CA ARG A 47 6.12 2.49 -12.81
C ARG A 47 6.86 1.27 -12.30
N PHE A 48 6.10 0.33 -11.76
CA PHE A 48 6.65 -0.99 -11.48
C PHE A 48 6.94 -1.73 -12.79
N PRO A 49 7.98 -2.58 -12.85
CA PRO A 49 8.19 -3.46 -13.98
C PRO A 49 6.95 -4.33 -14.23
N PRO A 50 6.68 -4.73 -15.48
CA PRO A 50 5.59 -5.67 -15.76
C PRO A 50 5.76 -6.97 -14.96
N ASN A 51 4.65 -7.55 -14.50
CA ASN A 51 4.61 -8.81 -13.74
C ASN A 51 5.39 -8.81 -12.42
N SER A 52 5.60 -7.65 -11.82
CA SER A 52 6.36 -7.47 -10.56
C SER A 52 5.47 -7.18 -9.35
N GLY A 53 4.32 -7.86 -9.23
CA GLY A 53 3.41 -7.71 -8.10
C GLY A 53 4.07 -7.99 -6.74
N ASP A 54 5.09 -8.84 -6.70
CA ASP A 54 5.90 -9.13 -5.52
C ASP A 54 6.74 -7.92 -5.04
N LEU A 55 7.02 -6.97 -5.92
CA LEU A 55 7.68 -5.70 -5.60
C LEU A 55 6.67 -4.61 -5.20
N ASN A 56 5.39 -4.78 -5.50
CA ASN A 56 4.37 -3.81 -5.14
C ASN A 56 3.95 -3.99 -3.67
N PRO A 57 4.28 -3.05 -2.76
CA PRO A 57 3.95 -3.19 -1.35
C PRO A 57 2.44 -3.23 -1.08
N ILE A 58 1.61 -2.69 -1.99
CA ILE A 58 0.16 -2.68 -1.83
C ILE A 58 -0.43 -4.09 -1.85
N GLU A 59 0.15 -5.01 -2.62
CA GLU A 59 -0.28 -6.41 -2.65
C GLU A 59 -0.15 -7.09 -1.28
N THR A 60 0.90 -6.74 -0.55
CA THR A 60 1.05 -7.23 0.84
C THR A 60 -0.03 -6.65 1.76
N VAL A 61 -0.41 -5.39 1.57
CA VAL A 61 -1.48 -4.74 2.34
C VAL A 61 -2.82 -5.38 2.03
N TRP A 62 -3.12 -5.67 0.77
CA TRP A 62 -4.33 -6.39 0.36
C TRP A 62 -4.39 -7.79 0.95
N ALA A 63 -3.29 -8.53 0.94
CA ALA A 63 -3.23 -9.85 1.56
C ALA A 63 -3.48 -9.80 3.08
N TRP A 64 -3.01 -8.77 3.78
CA TRP A 64 -3.33 -8.57 5.19
C TRP A 64 -4.81 -8.26 5.40
N LEU A 65 -5.36 -7.35 4.60
CA LEU A 65 -6.76 -6.96 4.66
C LEU A 65 -7.68 -8.17 4.46
N CYS A 66 -7.47 -8.94 3.40
CA CYS A 66 -8.26 -10.12 3.10
C CYS A 66 -8.20 -11.16 4.22
N ARG A 67 -7.00 -11.44 4.75
CA ARG A 67 -6.82 -12.40 5.84
C ARG A 67 -7.50 -11.95 7.14
N ASP A 68 -7.37 -10.67 7.49
CA ASP A 68 -7.91 -10.15 8.75
C ASP A 68 -9.43 -9.95 8.66
N LEU A 69 -9.99 -9.66 7.45
CA LEU A 69 -11.42 -9.69 7.17
C LEU A 69 -11.97 -11.12 7.29
N ALA A 70 -11.35 -12.09 6.60
CA ALA A 70 -11.80 -13.47 6.62
C ALA A 70 -11.92 -14.02 8.05
N LYS A 71 -10.96 -13.72 8.93
CA LYS A 71 -11.02 -14.12 10.34
C LYS A 71 -12.25 -13.53 11.08
N ARG A 72 -12.55 -12.24 10.83
CA ARG A 72 -13.70 -11.58 11.47
C ARG A 72 -15.03 -12.09 10.91
N GLU A 73 -15.10 -12.34 9.62
CA GLU A 73 -16.28 -12.89 8.96
C GLU A 73 -16.56 -14.33 9.40
N GLN A 74 -15.53 -15.15 9.53
CA GLN A 74 -15.67 -16.50 10.06
C GLN A 74 -16.24 -16.50 11.48
N SER A 75 -15.76 -15.59 12.35
CA SER A 75 -16.29 -15.47 13.70
C SER A 75 -17.76 -15.04 13.72
N ASP A 76 -18.19 -14.13 12.82
CA ASP A 76 -19.58 -13.74 12.73
C ASP A 76 -20.46 -14.83 12.14
N TYR A 77 -19.98 -15.54 11.13
CA TYR A 77 -20.70 -16.69 10.54
C TYR A 77 -20.97 -17.77 11.58
N LEU A 78 -19.96 -18.12 12.38
CA LEU A 78 -20.13 -19.10 13.47
C LEU A 78 -21.07 -18.61 14.58
N ALA A 79 -21.18 -17.30 14.75
CA ALA A 79 -22.10 -16.67 15.71
C ALA A 79 -23.50 -16.39 15.12
N GLY A 80 -23.79 -16.86 13.88
CA GLY A 80 -25.08 -16.63 13.19
C GLY A 80 -25.38 -15.15 12.88
N LYS A 81 -24.35 -14.28 12.80
CA LYS A 81 -24.52 -12.86 12.56
C LYS A 81 -24.47 -12.54 11.08
N GLU A 82 -25.43 -11.76 10.62
CA GLU A 82 -25.46 -11.26 9.26
C GLU A 82 -24.35 -10.21 9.00
N ILE A 83 -23.69 -10.32 7.85
CA ILE A 83 -22.64 -9.40 7.42
C ILE A 83 -23.21 -8.46 6.37
N THR A 84 -23.50 -7.22 6.78
CA THR A 84 -23.95 -6.16 5.87
C THR A 84 -22.76 -5.52 5.15
N ILE A 85 -23.00 -4.94 3.93
CA ILE A 85 -22.00 -4.20 3.17
C ILE A 85 -21.39 -3.04 4.01
N GLN A 86 -22.22 -2.37 4.80
CA GLN A 86 -21.75 -1.29 5.65
C GLN A 86 -20.77 -1.79 6.73
N LYS A 87 -21.10 -2.90 7.39
CA LYS A 87 -20.25 -3.55 8.38
C LYS A 87 -18.92 -4.01 7.77
N PHE A 88 -18.96 -4.57 6.55
CA PHE A 88 -17.76 -4.94 5.78
C PHE A 88 -16.86 -3.73 5.51
N LYS A 89 -17.42 -2.62 4.96
CA LYS A 89 -16.67 -1.38 4.69
C LYS A 89 -16.03 -0.80 5.94
N GLN A 90 -16.76 -0.76 7.04
CA GLN A 90 -16.28 -0.26 8.32
C GLN A 90 -15.10 -1.11 8.85
N ARG A 91 -15.20 -2.43 8.76
CA ARG A 91 -14.13 -3.34 9.17
C ARG A 91 -12.88 -3.20 8.30
N ALA A 92 -13.07 -3.10 6.99
CA ALA A 92 -11.96 -2.87 6.06
C ALA A 92 -11.21 -1.58 6.41
N ALA A 93 -11.93 -0.48 6.66
CA ALA A 93 -11.33 0.79 7.07
C ALA A 93 -10.56 0.67 8.39
N GLN A 94 -11.13 0.01 9.41
CA GLN A 94 -10.47 -0.21 10.70
C GLN A 94 -9.19 -1.04 10.57
N ILE A 95 -9.20 -2.10 9.74
CA ILE A 95 -8.02 -2.93 9.51
C ILE A 95 -6.92 -2.12 8.82
N LEU A 96 -7.26 -1.36 7.78
CA LEU A 96 -6.31 -0.51 7.07
C LEU A 96 -5.70 0.56 8.00
N GLN A 97 -6.53 1.21 8.82
CA GLN A 97 -6.06 2.16 9.82
C GLN A 97 -5.09 1.50 10.80
N SER A 98 -5.44 0.33 11.35
CA SER A 98 -4.60 -0.41 12.30
C SER A 98 -3.23 -0.84 11.71
N CYS A 99 -3.13 -0.96 10.38
CA CYS A 99 -1.85 -1.22 9.72
C CYS A 99 -0.90 -0.01 9.77
N GLY A 100 -1.45 1.22 9.82
CA GLY A 100 -0.72 2.47 9.96
C GLY A 100 -0.37 2.82 11.40
N ASP A 101 -1.09 2.26 12.38
CA ASP A 101 -0.91 2.57 13.79
C ASP A 101 0.29 1.82 14.39
N LYS A 102 0.99 2.48 15.30
CA LYS A 102 2.05 1.86 16.11
C LYS A 102 1.41 1.17 17.32
N LYS A 103 1.73 -0.10 17.49
CA LYS A 103 1.33 -0.82 18.71
C LYS A 103 2.21 -0.39 19.89
N PRO A 104 1.70 -0.44 21.13
CA PRO A 104 2.50 -0.20 22.32
C PRO A 104 3.78 -1.04 22.31
N GLY A 105 4.93 -0.43 22.63
CA GLY A 105 6.23 -1.08 22.59
C GLY A 105 6.86 -1.29 21.21
N GLN A 106 6.19 -0.88 20.12
CA GLN A 106 6.76 -0.96 18.78
C GLN A 106 7.27 0.40 18.30
N THR A 107 8.48 0.42 17.73
CA THR A 107 9.08 1.63 17.13
C THR A 107 8.42 2.01 15.80
N HIS A 108 7.88 1.02 15.08
CA HIS A 108 7.35 1.20 13.73
C HIS A 108 6.01 0.48 13.55
N SER A 109 5.10 1.11 12.80
CA SER A 109 3.85 0.50 12.38
C SER A 109 4.10 -0.65 11.39
N ARG A 110 3.04 -1.42 11.10
CA ARG A 110 3.11 -2.51 10.12
C ARG A 110 3.42 -2.01 8.71
N LEU A 111 2.84 -0.86 8.32
CA LEU A 111 3.12 -0.20 7.04
C LEU A 111 4.55 0.35 6.97
N GLU A 112 5.05 1.00 8.03
CA GLU A 112 6.43 1.48 8.08
C GLU A 112 7.44 0.34 7.93
N LYS A 113 7.23 -0.79 8.60
CA LYS A 113 8.09 -1.99 8.45
C LYS A 113 8.07 -2.52 7.02
N LEU A 114 6.91 -2.52 6.36
CA LEU A 114 6.78 -2.95 4.97
C LEU A 114 7.61 -2.05 4.05
N VAL A 115 7.44 -0.73 4.15
CA VAL A 115 8.14 0.25 3.31
C VAL A 115 9.66 0.20 3.56
N ARG A 116 10.10 0.13 4.82
CA ARG A 116 11.52 -0.01 5.19
C ARG A 116 12.14 -1.31 4.69
N GLY A 117 11.34 -2.36 4.50
CA GLY A 117 11.79 -3.63 3.94
C GLY A 117 12.00 -3.63 2.41
N MET A 118 11.48 -2.63 1.69
CA MET A 118 11.54 -2.58 0.23
C MET A 118 12.97 -2.56 -0.36
N PRO A 119 13.94 -1.79 0.18
CA PRO A 119 15.30 -1.81 -0.36
C PRO A 119 15.96 -3.21 -0.30
N LYS A 120 15.65 -3.98 0.76
CA LYS A 120 16.13 -5.37 0.89
C LYS A 120 15.48 -6.29 -0.13
N ARG A 121 14.17 -6.12 -0.40
CA ARG A 121 13.46 -6.89 -1.44
C ARG A 121 14.02 -6.61 -2.82
N LEU A 122 14.24 -5.34 -3.15
CA LEU A 122 14.83 -4.93 -4.44
C LEU A 122 16.23 -5.50 -4.64
N ARG A 123 17.08 -5.52 -3.61
CA ARG A 123 18.41 -6.18 -3.67
C ARG A 123 18.29 -7.67 -3.97
N LYS A 124 17.44 -8.38 -3.23
CA LYS A 124 17.20 -9.82 -3.47
C LYS A 124 16.68 -10.10 -4.87
N CYS A 125 15.82 -9.24 -5.41
CA CYS A 125 15.35 -9.35 -6.78
C CYS A 125 16.51 -9.24 -7.78
N LYS A 126 17.37 -8.27 -7.60
CA LYS A 126 18.57 -8.08 -8.44
C LYS A 126 19.54 -9.27 -8.36
N GLU A 127 19.82 -9.77 -7.15
CA GLU A 127 20.68 -10.95 -6.91
C GLU A 127 20.13 -12.22 -7.58
N ARG A 128 18.82 -12.33 -7.75
CA ARG A 128 18.14 -13.44 -8.43
C ARG A 128 17.89 -13.19 -9.91
N ASN A 129 18.66 -12.30 -10.55
CA ASN A 129 18.50 -11.91 -11.96
C ASN A 129 17.04 -11.56 -12.30
N TYR A 130 16.41 -10.75 -11.43
CA TYR A 130 15.02 -10.33 -11.57
C TYR A 130 13.96 -11.46 -11.52
N GLY A 131 14.35 -12.62 -10.98
CA GLY A 131 13.40 -13.67 -10.62
C GLY A 131 12.51 -13.25 -9.43
N ARG A 132 11.42 -14.00 -9.19
CA ARG A 132 10.49 -13.71 -8.12
C ARG A 132 11.19 -13.60 -6.76
N CYS A 133 11.01 -12.48 -6.07
CA CYS A 133 11.57 -12.20 -4.75
C CYS A 133 10.67 -12.68 -3.61
N GLY A 134 9.55 -13.26 -3.94
CA GLY A 134 8.53 -13.67 -3.01
C GLY A 134 8.67 -15.11 -2.54
N LYS A 135 8.55 -15.27 -1.36
CA LYS A 135 8.16 -16.23 -0.32
C LYS A 135 9.32 -16.78 0.45
#